data_b18bc43d47dd3c2123b86ab6c20966e0
#
_entry.id   b18bc43d47dd3c2123b86ab6c20966e0
#
_cell.length_a   1.000
_cell.length_b   1.000
_cell.length_c   1.000
_cell.angle_alpha   90.00
_cell.angle_beta   90.00
_cell.angle_gamma   90.00
#
_symmetry.space_group_name_H-M   'P 1'
#
loop_
_entity.id
_entity.type
_entity.pdbx_description
1 polymer ?
#
loop_
_entity_poly.entity_id
_entity_poly.type
_entity_poly.pdbx_seq_one_letter_code
_entity_poly.pdbx_strand_id
1 'polypeptide(L)'
;MKKAFLLFALILVSLPIFAQQGTNPSFGFAANLGTDLLPDPSDPSKFESWSKVGLQPEFNIGKFGIGLDLLLRFRLGTGSNANLEIYEPDWIPQQGQNIFDVYLPKILYIRYGQQWEDPFYIKMGSISDFSLGNGLIVENYSNMRFLPQRRVFGMQLGVDGSLFNFPYLGLEALTGNISKFDVIGGRVYARPLAFMGESIFGKLQLGVTSVFDRDPLLYTGSPYQTLATKLIYVVGADITLPLIQSPAFSLIPFGEGAYEMNKAMGAIAGIRGRAFGLVSYRAQFRY
;
A
#
# COMPACT_ATOMS: atom_id res chain seq x y z
N MET A 1 3.58 16.70 30.25
CA MET A 1 3.71 15.99 28.97
C MET A 1 4.10 14.51 29.16
N LYS A 2 5.07 14.13 30.04
CA LYS A 2 5.43 12.73 30.31
C LYS A 2 4.22 11.84 30.73
N LYS A 3 3.27 12.39 31.51
CA LYS A 3 2.05 11.68 31.94
C LYS A 3 1.04 11.44 30.81
N ALA A 4 0.94 12.33 29.82
CA ALA A 4 0.05 12.14 28.66
C ALA A 4 0.55 11.06 27.72
N PHE A 5 1.87 10.93 27.56
CA PHE A 5 2.50 9.89 26.72
C PHE A 5 2.34 8.49 27.36
N LEU A 6 2.52 8.38 28.69
CA LEU A 6 2.28 7.14 29.41
C LEU A 6 0.81 6.71 29.33
N LEU A 7 -0.12 7.66 29.37
CA LEU A 7 -1.56 7.41 29.22
C LEU A 7 -1.90 6.91 27.81
N PHE A 8 -1.25 7.47 26.78
CA PHE A 8 -1.44 7.05 25.38
C PHE A 8 -0.89 5.64 25.13
N ALA A 9 0.28 5.32 25.69
CA ALA A 9 0.86 3.98 25.65
C ALA A 9 0.01 2.96 26.42
N LEU A 10 -0.56 3.34 27.56
CA LEU A 10 -1.46 2.49 28.37
C LEU A 10 -2.81 2.25 27.68
N ILE A 11 -3.34 3.25 26.95
CA ILE A 11 -4.57 3.11 26.17
C ILE A 11 -4.37 2.12 25.01
N LEU A 12 -3.20 2.11 24.35
CA LEU A 12 -2.89 1.15 23.30
C LEU A 12 -2.80 -0.30 23.82
N VAL A 13 -2.35 -0.50 25.06
CA VAL A 13 -2.25 -1.84 25.69
C VAL A 13 -3.59 -2.31 26.26
N SER A 14 -4.52 -1.41 26.57
CA SER A 14 -5.81 -1.74 27.20
C SER A 14 -6.97 -1.88 26.22
N LEU A 15 -6.75 -1.77 24.90
CA LEU A 15 -7.80 -2.04 23.92
C LEU A 15 -8.11 -3.55 23.91
N PRO A 16 -9.33 -3.96 24.27
CA PRO A 16 -9.69 -5.37 24.24
C PRO A 16 -9.64 -5.88 22.81
N ILE A 17 -9.00 -7.04 22.62
CA ILE A 17 -9.02 -7.78 21.36
C ILE A 17 -10.41 -8.35 21.18
N PHE A 18 -11.31 -7.64 20.52
CA PHE A 18 -12.59 -8.14 20.10
C PHE A 18 -12.46 -8.66 18.67
N ALA A 19 -12.19 -9.95 18.54
CA ALA A 19 -12.39 -10.67 17.29
C ALA A 19 -13.84 -11.18 17.26
N GLN A 20 -14.75 -10.46 16.61
CA GLN A 20 -16.08 -10.98 16.27
C GLN A 20 -16.47 -10.61 14.85
N GLN A 21 -17.05 -11.57 14.14
CA GLN A 21 -17.50 -11.47 12.76
C GLN A 21 -18.64 -10.45 12.59
N GLY A 22 -18.55 -9.64 11.51
CA GLY A 22 -19.63 -8.77 11.00
C GLY A 22 -19.62 -7.37 11.60
N THR A 23 -19.37 -6.33 10.77
CA THR A 23 -19.44 -4.87 11.04
C THR A 23 -18.70 -4.33 12.26
N ASN A 24 -17.98 -5.15 12.99
CA ASN A 24 -17.24 -4.77 14.19
C ASN A 24 -15.88 -4.16 13.82
N PRO A 25 -15.41 -3.16 14.61
CA PRO A 25 -14.07 -2.64 14.44
C PRO A 25 -13.04 -3.77 14.56
N SER A 26 -12.15 -3.88 13.59
CA SER A 26 -11.01 -4.77 13.64
C SER A 26 -9.73 -3.98 13.87
N PHE A 27 -8.80 -4.59 14.59
CA PHE A 27 -7.51 -4.00 14.92
C PHE A 27 -6.41 -4.91 14.39
N GLY A 28 -5.54 -4.35 13.56
CA GLY A 28 -4.31 -4.99 13.10
C GLY A 28 -3.10 -4.33 13.77
N PHE A 29 -2.02 -5.09 13.92
CA PHE A 29 -0.84 -4.58 14.57
C PHE A 29 0.42 -5.23 14.00
N ALA A 30 1.39 -4.40 13.60
CA ALA A 30 2.74 -4.81 13.30
C ALA A 30 3.73 -4.05 14.18
N ALA A 31 4.81 -4.70 14.59
CA ALA A 31 5.87 -4.08 15.39
C ALA A 31 7.24 -4.39 14.79
N ASN A 32 8.13 -3.43 14.87
CA ASN A 32 9.53 -3.61 14.52
C ASN A 32 10.44 -3.05 15.63
N LEU A 33 11.60 -3.68 15.81
CA LEU A 33 12.62 -3.28 16.77
C LEU A 33 13.92 -3.04 16.01
N GLY A 34 14.70 -2.06 16.46
CA GLY A 34 15.98 -1.77 15.82
C GLY A 34 16.76 -0.70 16.56
N THR A 35 17.80 -0.22 15.89
CA THR A 35 18.66 0.86 16.38
C THR A 35 18.96 1.82 15.23
N ASP A 36 18.85 3.12 15.49
CA ASP A 36 19.22 4.18 14.57
C ASP A 36 20.45 4.92 15.09
N LEU A 37 21.37 5.24 14.19
CA LEU A 37 22.48 6.15 14.47
C LEU A 37 22.09 7.53 13.96
N LEU A 38 21.94 8.49 14.86
CA LEU A 38 21.57 9.87 14.53
C LEU A 38 22.72 10.79 14.84
N PRO A 39 22.94 11.87 14.04
CA PRO A 39 23.92 12.90 14.36
C PRO A 39 23.59 13.52 15.73
N ASP A 40 24.63 13.76 16.53
CA ASP A 40 24.50 14.51 17.78
C ASP A 40 24.10 15.97 17.46
N PRO A 41 23.02 16.51 18.03
CA PRO A 41 22.62 17.89 17.78
C PRO A 41 23.67 18.93 18.16
N SER A 42 24.56 18.60 19.08
CA SER A 42 25.65 19.50 19.56
C SER A 42 26.92 19.35 18.74
N ASP A 43 27.16 18.22 18.09
CA ASP A 43 28.35 17.91 17.29
C ASP A 43 27.98 16.98 16.12
N PRO A 44 27.63 17.52 14.94
CA PRO A 44 27.22 16.72 13.79
C PRO A 44 28.26 15.73 13.28
N SER A 45 29.51 15.80 13.73
CA SER A 45 30.55 14.82 13.41
C SER A 45 30.44 13.54 14.24
N LYS A 46 29.67 13.56 15.31
CA LYS A 46 29.42 12.43 16.18
C LYS A 46 28.01 11.84 15.93
N PHE A 47 27.89 10.55 16.18
CA PHE A 47 26.63 9.83 16.07
C PHE A 47 26.23 9.26 17.42
N GLU A 48 24.98 9.40 17.74
CA GLU A 48 24.36 8.79 18.91
C GLU A 48 23.53 7.58 18.50
N SER A 49 23.61 6.52 19.30
CA SER A 49 22.81 5.29 19.10
C SER A 49 21.49 5.40 19.87
N TRP A 50 20.38 5.26 19.14
CA TRP A 50 19.04 5.27 19.69
C TRP A 50 18.35 3.93 19.41
N SER A 51 17.90 3.26 20.46
CA SER A 51 17.01 2.11 20.29
C SER A 51 15.68 2.59 19.74
N LYS A 52 15.06 1.81 18.84
CA LYS A 52 13.76 2.15 18.28
C LYS A 52 12.75 1.04 18.40
N VAL A 53 11.51 1.44 18.64
CA VAL A 53 10.31 0.60 18.52
C VAL A 53 9.39 1.27 17.51
N GLY A 54 9.13 0.60 16.40
CA GLY A 54 8.13 1.01 15.43
C GLY A 54 6.85 0.21 15.65
N LEU A 55 5.72 0.90 15.70
CA LEU A 55 4.39 0.31 15.85
C LEU A 55 3.52 0.76 14.69
N GLN A 56 2.92 -0.21 14.00
CA GLN A 56 2.02 0.06 12.88
C GLN A 56 0.62 -0.49 13.18
N PRO A 57 -0.14 0.21 14.03
CA PRO A 57 -1.53 -0.17 14.29
C PRO A 57 -2.43 0.19 13.11
N GLU A 58 -3.35 -0.72 12.79
CA GLU A 58 -4.41 -0.53 11.82
C GLU A 58 -5.76 -0.61 12.51
N PHE A 59 -6.61 0.37 12.26
CA PHE A 59 -7.96 0.44 12.79
C PHE A 59 -8.95 0.39 11.64
N ASN A 60 -9.91 -0.53 11.71
CA ASN A 60 -10.97 -0.68 10.73
C ASN A 60 -12.33 -0.54 11.41
N ILE A 61 -13.18 0.34 10.89
CA ILE A 61 -14.54 0.57 11.36
C ILE A 61 -15.47 0.49 10.14
N GLY A 62 -16.18 -0.62 10.01
CA GLY A 62 -16.92 -0.92 8.79
C GLY A 62 -16.00 -0.95 7.57
N LYS A 63 -16.30 -0.12 6.58
CA LYS A 63 -15.46 0.01 5.36
C LYS A 63 -14.31 1.01 5.49
N PHE A 64 -14.28 1.80 6.55
CA PHE A 64 -13.24 2.79 6.78
C PHE A 64 -12.05 2.14 7.49
N GLY A 65 -10.83 2.42 7.03
CA GLY A 65 -9.59 1.96 7.64
C GLY A 65 -8.56 3.08 7.72
N ILE A 66 -7.78 3.09 8.80
CA ILE A 66 -6.63 3.97 8.99
C ILE A 66 -5.45 3.15 9.52
N GLY A 67 -4.31 3.27 8.86
CA GLY A 67 -3.03 2.74 9.34
C GLY A 67 -2.16 3.86 9.85
N LEU A 68 -1.48 3.62 10.97
CA LEU A 68 -0.52 4.55 11.55
C LEU A 68 0.89 3.94 11.52
N ASP A 69 1.91 4.83 11.56
CA ASP A 69 3.32 4.47 11.67
C ASP A 69 3.92 5.26 12.81
N LEU A 70 3.95 4.65 13.98
CA LEU A 70 4.34 5.26 15.24
C LEU A 70 5.76 4.79 15.58
N LEU A 71 6.71 5.70 15.49
CA LEU A 71 8.11 5.45 15.82
C LEU A 71 8.43 6.05 17.18
N LEU A 72 8.97 5.23 18.08
CA LEU A 72 9.52 5.66 19.35
C LEU A 72 11.02 5.36 19.38
N ARG A 73 11.84 6.41 19.46
CA ARG A 73 13.27 6.31 19.70
C ARG A 73 13.58 6.64 21.16
N PHE A 74 14.40 5.82 21.77
CA PHE A 74 14.78 5.99 23.17
C PHE A 74 16.20 5.49 23.41
N ARG A 75 16.81 6.00 24.47
CA ARG A 75 18.07 5.48 25.03
C ARG A 75 18.00 5.41 26.56
N LEU A 76 18.75 4.51 27.12
CA LEU A 76 18.97 4.46 28.56
C LEU A 76 20.22 5.28 28.87
N GLY A 77 20.08 6.28 29.71
CA GLY A 77 21.21 7.07 30.21
C GLY A 77 22.20 6.17 30.95
N THR A 78 23.48 6.49 30.86
CA THR A 78 24.56 5.77 31.56
C THR A 78 24.90 6.45 32.88
N GLY A 79 25.12 5.68 33.95
CA GLY A 79 25.56 6.18 35.24
C GLY A 79 24.51 6.08 36.34
N SER A 80 24.73 6.78 37.45
CA SER A 80 23.86 6.74 38.64
C SER A 80 22.45 7.31 38.45
N ASN A 81 22.18 7.96 37.33
CA ASN A 81 20.87 8.47 36.90
C ASN A 81 20.48 7.81 35.57
N ALA A 82 20.27 6.50 35.56
CA ALA A 82 19.79 5.78 34.38
C ALA A 82 18.32 6.17 34.06
N ASN A 83 18.13 7.38 33.51
CA ASN A 83 16.81 7.83 33.06
C ASN A 83 16.58 7.39 31.61
N LEU A 84 15.34 7.00 31.31
CA LEU A 84 14.88 6.77 29.95
C LEU A 84 14.76 8.14 29.24
N GLU A 85 15.57 8.34 28.21
CA GLU A 85 15.49 9.49 27.33
C GLU A 85 14.71 9.11 26.06
N ILE A 86 13.77 9.96 25.66
CA ILE A 86 12.99 9.81 24.43
C ILE A 86 13.49 10.85 23.44
N TYR A 87 13.63 10.47 22.17
CA TYR A 87 14.00 11.37 21.09
C TYR A 87 12.82 12.32 20.79
N GLU A 88 12.87 13.50 21.39
CA GLU A 88 11.78 14.49 21.34
C GLU A 88 11.39 14.93 19.92
N PRO A 89 12.33 15.10 18.95
CA PRO A 89 11.96 15.54 17.60
C PRO A 89 10.96 14.63 16.87
N ASP A 90 10.85 13.37 17.26
CA ASP A 90 9.83 12.48 16.68
C ASP A 90 8.39 12.87 17.08
N TRP A 91 8.20 13.63 18.17
CA TRP A 91 6.91 13.86 18.78
C TRP A 91 6.60 15.33 19.09
N ILE A 92 7.61 16.16 19.14
CA ILE A 92 7.50 17.57 19.47
C ILE A 92 8.03 18.40 18.30
N PRO A 93 7.22 19.30 17.72
CA PRO A 93 7.69 20.18 16.66
C PRO A 93 8.91 20.99 17.10
N GLN A 94 9.95 20.96 16.29
CA GLN A 94 11.16 21.75 16.49
C GLN A 94 10.98 23.16 15.92
N GLN A 95 11.97 24.04 16.13
CA GLN A 95 11.92 25.40 15.61
C GLN A 95 11.72 25.41 14.09
N GLY A 96 10.68 26.11 13.62
CA GLY A 96 10.32 26.17 12.21
C GLY A 96 9.38 25.07 11.72
N GLN A 97 9.03 24.12 12.57
CA GLN A 97 8.05 23.07 12.28
C GLN A 97 6.68 23.37 12.91
N ASN A 98 5.63 22.97 12.23
CA ASN A 98 4.28 22.97 12.77
C ASN A 98 3.85 21.55 13.18
N ILE A 99 2.68 21.44 13.81
CA ILE A 99 2.15 20.15 14.29
C ILE A 99 1.92 19.16 13.15
N PHE A 100 1.57 19.63 11.96
CA PHE A 100 1.32 18.77 10.80
C PHE A 100 2.62 18.14 10.27
N ASP A 101 3.75 18.84 10.37
CA ASP A 101 5.04 18.34 9.94
C ASP A 101 5.49 17.11 10.73
N VAL A 102 5.07 17.02 12.00
CA VAL A 102 5.40 15.91 12.91
C VAL A 102 4.35 14.79 12.85
N TYR A 103 3.06 15.13 12.77
CA TYR A 103 2.00 14.14 12.93
C TYR A 103 1.43 13.59 11.62
N LEU A 104 1.44 14.37 10.52
CA LEU A 104 0.99 13.88 9.23
C LEU A 104 1.82 12.68 8.72
N PRO A 105 3.16 12.65 8.87
CA PRO A 105 3.98 11.49 8.53
C PRO A 105 3.66 10.23 9.34
N LYS A 106 2.94 10.34 10.45
CA LYS A 106 2.52 9.17 11.26
C LYS A 106 1.27 8.49 10.73
N ILE A 107 0.56 9.10 9.79
CA ILE A 107 -0.52 8.45 9.06
C ILE A 107 0.10 7.63 7.93
N LEU A 108 0.01 6.31 8.03
CA LEU A 108 0.51 5.41 7.00
C LEU A 108 -0.40 5.44 5.78
N TYR A 109 -1.71 5.25 6.02
CA TYR A 109 -2.74 5.37 4.98
C TYR A 109 -4.12 5.64 5.60
N ILE A 110 -5.02 6.11 4.74
CA ILE A 110 -6.46 6.15 4.97
C ILE A 110 -7.12 5.40 3.83
N ARG A 111 -8.10 4.53 4.11
CA ARG A 111 -8.84 3.79 3.08
C ARG A 111 -10.33 3.75 3.36
N TYR A 112 -11.09 3.59 2.29
CA TYR A 112 -12.49 3.22 2.33
C TYR A 112 -12.73 2.05 1.38
N GLY A 113 -13.42 1.02 1.83
CA GLY A 113 -13.61 -0.24 1.12
C GLY A 113 -12.37 -1.13 1.12
N GLN A 114 -12.50 -2.29 0.49
CA GLN A 114 -11.42 -3.24 0.25
C GLN A 114 -11.30 -3.51 -1.25
N GLN A 115 -10.05 -3.54 -1.74
CA GLN A 115 -9.77 -3.80 -3.14
C GLN A 115 -10.31 -5.19 -3.54
N TRP A 116 -11.03 -5.25 -4.67
CA TRP A 116 -11.65 -6.45 -5.26
C TRP A 116 -12.81 -7.08 -4.45
N GLU A 117 -13.11 -6.56 -3.26
CA GLU A 117 -14.23 -7.03 -2.44
C GLU A 117 -15.39 -6.04 -2.47
N ASP A 118 -15.08 -4.75 -2.32
CA ASP A 118 -16.10 -3.69 -2.34
C ASP A 118 -16.24 -3.07 -3.73
N PRO A 119 -17.45 -2.69 -4.13
CA PRO A 119 -17.68 -2.04 -5.42
C PRO A 119 -17.07 -0.63 -5.50
N PHE A 120 -16.73 -0.04 -4.37
CA PHE A 120 -15.96 1.19 -4.27
C PHE A 120 -14.81 1.01 -3.28
N TYR A 121 -13.61 1.28 -3.74
CA TYR A 121 -12.39 1.25 -2.95
C TYR A 121 -11.54 2.49 -3.25
N ILE A 122 -11.06 3.13 -2.20
CA ILE A 122 -10.03 4.16 -2.29
C ILE A 122 -9.07 4.04 -1.11
N LYS A 123 -7.76 4.13 -1.39
CA LYS A 123 -6.71 4.20 -0.38
C LYS A 123 -5.76 5.33 -0.74
N MET A 124 -5.44 6.17 0.22
CA MET A 124 -4.50 7.27 0.09
C MET A 124 -3.39 7.13 1.13
N GLY A 125 -2.15 7.34 0.73
CA GLY A 125 -0.98 7.22 1.61
C GLY A 125 0.06 6.24 1.09
N SER A 126 0.61 5.43 1.98
CA SER A 126 1.58 4.41 1.63
C SER A 126 0.91 3.22 0.94
N ILE A 127 1.50 2.81 -0.17
CA ILE A 127 1.08 1.66 -0.97
C ILE A 127 2.11 0.56 -0.75
N SER A 128 1.67 -0.61 -0.32
CA SER A 128 2.54 -1.75 -0.03
C SER A 128 2.60 -2.77 -1.17
N ASP A 129 1.47 -3.01 -1.87
CA ASP A 129 1.28 -4.23 -2.65
C ASP A 129 0.18 -4.11 -3.72
N PHE A 130 0.05 -2.98 -4.38
CA PHE A 130 -0.99 -2.79 -5.38
C PHE A 130 -0.66 -3.48 -6.72
N SER A 131 -1.65 -4.14 -7.30
CA SER A 131 -1.54 -4.75 -8.63
C SER A 131 -2.70 -4.32 -9.52
N LEU A 132 -2.44 -4.14 -10.82
CA LEU A 132 -3.46 -3.91 -11.85
C LEU A 132 -3.63 -5.16 -12.71
N GLY A 133 -4.87 -5.51 -13.01
CA GLY A 133 -5.21 -6.64 -13.86
C GLY A 133 -4.68 -7.96 -13.31
N ASN A 134 -3.94 -8.69 -14.14
CA ASN A 134 -3.31 -9.94 -13.76
C ASN A 134 -1.84 -9.78 -13.36
N GLY A 135 -1.32 -8.55 -13.30
CA GLY A 135 0.00 -8.26 -12.77
C GLY A 135 1.15 -8.46 -13.76
N LEU A 136 0.92 -8.38 -15.07
CA LEU A 136 2.02 -8.32 -16.03
C LEU A 136 2.69 -6.96 -16.02
N ILE A 137 1.90 -5.87 -16.00
CA ILE A 137 2.39 -4.49 -16.06
C ILE A 137 2.68 -3.96 -14.66
N VAL A 138 1.75 -4.13 -13.74
CA VAL A 138 1.89 -3.70 -12.33
C VAL A 138 1.57 -4.85 -11.42
N GLU A 139 2.59 -5.35 -10.72
CA GLU A 139 2.45 -6.40 -9.71
C GLU A 139 3.18 -5.97 -8.43
N ASN A 140 2.46 -6.01 -7.30
CA ASN A 140 2.98 -5.66 -5.98
C ASN A 140 3.69 -4.29 -5.94
N TYR A 141 3.10 -3.29 -6.61
CA TYR A 141 3.65 -1.94 -6.61
C TYR A 141 3.68 -1.38 -5.20
N SER A 142 4.82 -0.79 -4.83
CA SER A 142 5.03 -0.13 -3.55
C SER A 142 5.71 1.22 -3.71
N ASN A 143 5.17 2.24 -3.04
CA ASN A 143 5.82 3.55 -2.89
C ASN A 143 6.56 3.70 -1.55
N MET A 144 6.68 2.60 -0.78
CA MET A 144 7.30 2.59 0.55
C MET A 144 8.82 2.34 0.50
N ARG A 145 9.39 2.16 -0.69
CA ARG A 145 10.81 1.79 -0.87
C ARG A 145 11.80 2.72 -0.18
N PHE A 146 11.43 3.98 -0.01
CA PHE A 146 12.32 5.02 0.54
C PHE A 146 12.05 5.34 2.01
N LEU A 147 11.18 4.57 2.66
CA LEU A 147 10.97 4.71 4.10
C LEU A 147 12.21 4.24 4.88
N PRO A 148 12.55 4.86 6.01
CA PRO A 148 11.87 6.00 6.65
C PRO A 148 12.30 7.38 6.11
N GLN A 149 13.35 7.46 5.24
CA GLN A 149 13.97 8.71 4.83
C GLN A 149 13.04 9.62 4.02
N ARG A 150 12.19 9.01 3.21
CA ARG A 150 11.21 9.73 2.39
C ARG A 150 9.88 8.99 2.40
N ARG A 151 8.83 9.68 2.81
CA ARG A 151 7.46 9.20 2.68
C ARG A 151 6.83 9.79 1.42
N VAL A 152 6.25 8.92 0.61
CA VAL A 152 5.53 9.29 -0.60
C VAL A 152 4.06 8.93 -0.39
N PHE A 153 3.16 9.87 -0.65
CA PHE A 153 1.72 9.62 -0.59
C PHE A 153 1.20 9.29 -1.98
N GLY A 154 0.75 8.07 -2.17
CA GLY A 154 0.08 7.61 -3.37
C GLY A 154 -1.42 7.53 -3.19
N MET A 155 -2.11 7.10 -4.24
CA MET A 155 -3.55 6.83 -4.24
C MET A 155 -3.85 5.59 -5.07
N GLN A 156 -4.76 4.79 -4.57
CA GLN A 156 -5.37 3.66 -5.25
C GLN A 156 -6.88 3.89 -5.29
N LEU A 157 -7.50 3.57 -6.41
CA LEU A 157 -8.94 3.70 -6.61
C LEU A 157 -9.46 2.45 -7.34
N GLY A 158 -10.60 1.95 -6.91
CA GLY A 158 -11.37 0.92 -7.59
C GLY A 158 -12.85 1.30 -7.59
N VAL A 159 -13.47 1.24 -8.75
CA VAL A 159 -14.90 1.47 -8.93
C VAL A 159 -15.47 0.36 -9.79
N ASP A 160 -16.37 -0.42 -9.23
CA ASP A 160 -17.13 -1.42 -9.97
C ASP A 160 -18.52 -0.88 -10.29
N GLY A 161 -18.99 -1.08 -11.50
CA GLY A 161 -20.28 -0.58 -11.95
C GLY A 161 -21.46 -1.15 -11.20
N SER A 162 -21.29 -2.26 -10.46
CA SER A 162 -22.34 -2.78 -9.56
C SER A 162 -22.76 -1.78 -8.49
N LEU A 163 -21.90 -0.81 -8.17
CA LEU A 163 -22.23 0.35 -7.32
C LEU A 163 -23.44 1.14 -7.85
N PHE A 164 -23.60 1.16 -9.16
CA PHE A 164 -24.67 1.88 -9.90
C PHE A 164 -25.70 0.93 -10.53
N ASN A 165 -25.76 -0.33 -10.06
CA ASN A 165 -26.58 -1.39 -10.66
C ASN A 165 -26.24 -1.67 -12.15
N PHE A 166 -24.99 -1.42 -12.55
CA PHE A 166 -24.46 -1.64 -13.90
C PHE A 166 -23.18 -2.50 -13.86
N PRO A 167 -23.27 -3.81 -13.61
CA PRO A 167 -22.13 -4.68 -13.34
C PRO A 167 -21.22 -4.96 -14.54
N TYR A 168 -21.45 -4.30 -15.65
CA TYR A 168 -20.77 -4.58 -16.93
C TYR A 168 -19.38 -3.95 -17.04
N LEU A 169 -19.10 -2.88 -16.30
CA LEU A 169 -17.86 -2.12 -16.39
C LEU A 169 -17.26 -1.88 -14.99
N GLY A 170 -15.95 -1.69 -14.96
CA GLY A 170 -15.25 -1.21 -13.78
C GLY A 170 -13.95 -0.52 -14.13
N LEU A 171 -13.42 0.20 -13.16
CA LEU A 171 -12.21 1.02 -13.26
C LEU A 171 -11.31 0.74 -12.06
N GLU A 172 -10.02 0.61 -12.32
CA GLU A 172 -8.96 0.61 -11.30
C GLU A 172 -7.95 1.70 -11.66
N ALA A 173 -7.44 2.42 -10.69
CA ALA A 173 -6.45 3.45 -10.92
C ALA A 173 -5.41 3.50 -9.79
N LEU A 174 -4.21 3.95 -10.14
CA LEU A 174 -3.07 4.09 -9.27
C LEU A 174 -2.33 5.38 -9.61
N THR A 175 -1.91 6.13 -8.58
CA THR A 175 -0.76 7.01 -8.69
C THR A 175 0.21 6.75 -7.56
N GLY A 176 1.49 6.63 -7.87
CA GLY A 176 2.55 6.40 -6.90
C GLY A 176 2.76 7.57 -5.96
N ASN A 177 2.54 8.79 -6.47
CA ASN A 177 2.73 10.04 -5.74
C ASN A 177 1.68 11.06 -6.20
N ILE A 178 0.73 11.39 -5.31
CA ILE A 178 -0.34 12.36 -5.61
C ILE A 178 0.16 13.81 -5.78
N SER A 179 1.37 14.12 -5.34
CA SER A 179 1.97 15.45 -5.46
C SER A 179 2.74 15.62 -6.79
N LYS A 180 3.31 14.54 -7.32
CA LYS A 180 4.17 14.57 -8.51
C LYS A 180 3.52 13.93 -9.73
N PHE A 181 2.60 12.97 -9.50
CA PHE A 181 2.02 12.17 -10.56
C PHE A 181 3.09 11.56 -11.50
N ASP A 182 4.15 11.04 -10.86
CA ASP A 182 5.29 10.39 -11.54
C ASP A 182 4.84 9.09 -12.19
N VAL A 183 4.31 8.15 -11.41
CA VAL A 183 3.72 6.91 -11.89
C VAL A 183 2.20 7.03 -11.84
N ILE A 184 1.55 6.84 -12.98
CA ILE A 184 0.10 6.81 -13.11
C ILE A 184 -0.29 5.54 -13.85
N GLY A 185 -1.16 4.75 -13.25
CA GLY A 185 -1.71 3.54 -13.86
C GLY A 185 -3.23 3.53 -13.82
N GLY A 186 -3.84 2.95 -14.83
CA GLY A 186 -5.27 2.73 -14.86
C GLY A 186 -5.63 1.49 -15.65
N ARG A 187 -6.69 0.83 -15.23
CA ARG A 187 -7.31 -0.31 -15.92
C ARG A 187 -8.81 -0.11 -16.00
N VAL A 188 -9.35 -0.24 -17.20
CA VAL A 188 -10.80 -0.37 -17.40
C VAL A 188 -11.07 -1.81 -17.76
N TYR A 189 -12.09 -2.40 -17.16
CA TYR A 189 -12.50 -3.75 -17.47
C TYR A 189 -13.99 -3.84 -17.76
N ALA A 190 -14.34 -4.80 -18.63
CA ALA A 190 -15.71 -5.11 -18.97
C ALA A 190 -16.05 -6.57 -18.60
N ARG A 191 -17.31 -6.80 -18.22
CA ARG A 191 -17.94 -8.12 -18.06
C ARG A 191 -19.05 -8.24 -19.08
N PRO A 192 -18.74 -8.56 -20.36
CA PRO A 192 -19.71 -8.50 -21.45
C PRO A 192 -20.87 -9.48 -21.27
N LEU A 193 -20.67 -10.55 -20.50
CA LEU A 193 -21.64 -11.59 -20.26
C LEU A 193 -22.28 -11.53 -18.85
N ALA A 194 -22.16 -10.38 -18.15
CA ALA A 194 -22.70 -10.22 -16.80
C ALA A 194 -24.22 -10.46 -16.71
N PHE A 195 -24.96 -10.31 -17.83
CA PHE A 195 -26.38 -10.65 -17.90
C PHE A 195 -26.68 -12.14 -17.64
N MET A 196 -25.68 -13.02 -17.75
CA MET A 196 -25.79 -14.45 -17.44
C MET A 196 -25.72 -14.74 -15.92
N GLY A 197 -25.62 -13.70 -15.08
CA GLY A 197 -25.62 -13.78 -13.63
C GLY A 197 -24.45 -14.60 -13.08
N GLU A 198 -24.76 -15.50 -12.15
CA GLU A 198 -23.77 -16.33 -11.43
C GLU A 198 -23.13 -17.45 -12.27
N SER A 199 -23.46 -17.55 -13.57
CA SER A 199 -22.80 -18.52 -14.44
C SER A 199 -21.30 -18.24 -14.56
N ILE A 200 -20.50 -19.27 -14.90
CA ILE A 200 -19.05 -19.14 -15.13
C ILE A 200 -18.75 -18.03 -16.15
N PHE A 201 -19.53 -18.00 -17.26
CA PHE A 201 -19.33 -17.01 -18.32
C PHE A 201 -19.78 -15.61 -17.89
N GLY A 202 -20.78 -15.48 -17.01
CA GLY A 202 -21.19 -14.18 -16.44
C GLY A 202 -20.08 -13.46 -15.68
N LYS A 203 -19.08 -14.20 -15.22
CA LYS A 203 -17.91 -13.68 -14.48
C LYS A 203 -16.70 -13.39 -15.38
N LEU A 204 -16.79 -13.61 -16.69
CA LEU A 204 -15.72 -13.28 -17.64
C LEU A 204 -15.39 -11.79 -17.58
N GLN A 205 -14.12 -11.47 -17.35
CA GLN A 205 -13.59 -10.12 -17.42
C GLN A 205 -12.62 -9.97 -18.58
N LEU A 206 -12.76 -8.87 -19.30
CA LEU A 206 -11.81 -8.39 -20.31
C LEU A 206 -11.33 -7.00 -19.87
N GLY A 207 -10.03 -6.79 -19.74
CA GLY A 207 -9.44 -5.54 -19.27
C GLY A 207 -8.47 -4.92 -20.25
N VAL A 208 -8.32 -3.61 -20.15
CA VAL A 208 -7.25 -2.85 -20.79
C VAL A 208 -6.57 -2.00 -19.73
N THR A 209 -5.26 -2.16 -19.64
CA THR A 209 -4.41 -1.47 -18.67
C THR A 209 -3.46 -0.52 -19.38
N SER A 210 -3.27 0.66 -18.82
CA SER A 210 -2.30 1.64 -19.31
C SER A 210 -1.53 2.21 -18.13
N VAL A 211 -0.21 2.30 -18.25
CA VAL A 211 0.67 2.84 -17.21
C VAL A 211 1.69 3.78 -17.82
N PHE A 212 1.86 4.91 -17.17
CA PHE A 212 2.83 5.95 -17.49
C PHE A 212 3.78 6.12 -16.32
N ASP A 213 5.08 6.12 -16.57
CA ASP A 213 6.08 6.66 -15.66
C ASP A 213 6.66 7.92 -16.33
N ARG A 214 6.31 9.06 -15.76
CA ARG A 214 6.66 10.38 -16.31
C ARG A 214 8.05 10.84 -15.93
N ASP A 215 8.56 10.32 -14.83
CA ASP A 215 9.89 10.66 -14.32
C ASP A 215 10.54 9.43 -13.66
N PRO A 216 11.02 8.47 -14.46
CA PRO A 216 11.62 7.23 -13.96
C PRO A 216 12.85 7.45 -13.06
N LEU A 217 13.45 8.64 -13.11
CA LEU A 217 14.62 8.99 -12.35
C LEU A 217 14.35 9.92 -11.17
N LEU A 218 13.07 10.23 -10.87
CA LEU A 218 12.66 11.15 -9.81
C LEU A 218 13.31 10.86 -8.45
N TYR A 219 13.51 9.58 -8.13
CA TYR A 219 14.04 9.14 -6.84
C TYR A 219 15.48 8.64 -6.92
N THR A 220 16.11 8.73 -8.08
CA THR A 220 17.54 8.41 -8.21
C THR A 220 18.38 9.59 -7.77
N GLY A 221 19.53 9.31 -7.13
CA GLY A 221 20.49 10.34 -6.77
C GLY A 221 21.24 10.89 -8.00
N SER A 222 21.82 12.07 -7.88
CA SER A 222 22.91 12.53 -8.76
C SER A 222 24.00 11.46 -8.82
N PRO A 223 24.49 10.89 -9.88
CA PRO A 223 24.68 11.45 -11.23
C PRO A 223 23.58 11.07 -12.25
N TYR A 224 22.58 10.28 -11.86
CA TYR A 224 21.58 9.79 -12.81
C TYR A 224 20.56 10.85 -13.24
N GLN A 225 20.41 11.92 -12.46
CA GLN A 225 19.48 13.03 -12.76
C GLN A 225 19.86 13.83 -14.03
N THR A 226 21.09 13.66 -14.52
CA THR A 226 21.54 14.30 -15.79
C THR A 226 21.15 13.52 -17.02
N LEU A 227 20.70 12.28 -16.87
CA LEU A 227 20.17 11.48 -17.98
C LEU A 227 18.81 12.02 -18.37
N ALA A 228 18.61 12.26 -19.67
CA ALA A 228 17.32 12.70 -20.19
C ALA A 228 16.25 11.63 -19.85
N THR A 229 15.34 11.99 -18.97
CA THR A 229 14.21 11.14 -18.62
C THR A 229 13.29 10.99 -19.82
N LYS A 230 13.10 9.76 -20.29
CA LYS A 230 12.11 9.46 -21.31
C LYS A 230 10.89 8.89 -20.60
N LEU A 231 9.73 9.42 -20.94
CA LEU A 231 8.44 8.85 -20.56
C LEU A 231 8.43 7.34 -20.86
N ILE A 232 8.14 6.53 -19.86
CA ILE A 232 7.85 5.11 -20.04
C ILE A 232 6.35 4.96 -20.15
N TYR A 233 5.92 4.29 -21.19
CA TYR A 233 4.51 4.01 -21.43
C TYR A 233 4.31 2.54 -21.77
N VAL A 234 3.41 1.90 -21.03
CA VAL A 234 3.05 0.49 -21.21
C VAL A 234 1.54 0.40 -21.35
N VAL A 235 1.09 -0.37 -22.33
CA VAL A 235 -0.32 -0.71 -22.52
C VAL A 235 -0.46 -2.22 -22.59
N GLY A 236 -1.55 -2.74 -22.07
CA GLY A 236 -1.84 -4.18 -22.11
C GLY A 236 -3.33 -4.46 -22.14
N ALA A 237 -3.63 -5.71 -22.45
CA ALA A 237 -4.98 -6.25 -22.41
C ALA A 237 -4.98 -7.58 -21.66
N ASP A 238 -6.02 -7.81 -20.90
CA ASP A 238 -6.14 -9.00 -20.05
C ASP A 238 -7.50 -9.68 -20.18
N ILE A 239 -7.49 -10.98 -19.86
CA ILE A 239 -8.67 -11.81 -19.73
C ILE A 239 -8.59 -12.58 -18.41
N THR A 240 -9.69 -12.65 -17.70
CA THR A 240 -9.83 -13.40 -16.45
C THR A 240 -11.17 -14.11 -16.44
N LEU A 241 -11.16 -15.44 -16.17
CA LEU A 241 -12.36 -16.25 -16.12
C LEU A 241 -12.41 -17.04 -14.82
N PRO A 242 -13.14 -16.62 -13.80
CA PRO A 242 -13.32 -17.37 -12.56
C PRO A 242 -14.15 -18.64 -12.80
N LEU A 243 -13.48 -19.80 -12.91
CA LEU A 243 -14.16 -21.10 -13.12
C LEU A 243 -14.81 -21.62 -11.85
N ILE A 244 -14.12 -21.48 -10.72
CA ILE A 244 -14.61 -21.92 -9.41
C ILE A 244 -14.37 -20.79 -8.42
N GLN A 245 -15.41 -20.43 -7.68
CA GLN A 245 -15.35 -19.46 -6.59
C GLN A 245 -16.19 -19.99 -5.42
N SER A 246 -15.51 -20.56 -4.44
CA SER A 246 -16.12 -20.94 -3.17
C SER A 246 -15.22 -20.51 -2.00
N PRO A 247 -15.72 -20.43 -0.77
CA PRO A 247 -14.91 -20.08 0.39
C PRO A 247 -13.73 -21.04 0.61
N ALA A 248 -13.91 -22.33 0.30
CA ALA A 248 -12.89 -23.35 0.48
C ALA A 248 -11.91 -23.46 -0.70
N PHE A 249 -12.39 -23.21 -1.92
CA PHE A 249 -11.58 -23.40 -3.13
C PHE A 249 -11.96 -22.41 -4.23
N SER A 250 -10.96 -21.83 -4.87
CA SER A 250 -11.17 -21.02 -6.07
C SER A 250 -10.14 -21.36 -7.15
N LEU A 251 -10.56 -21.29 -8.42
CA LEU A 251 -9.72 -21.52 -9.59
C LEU A 251 -10.04 -20.47 -10.65
N ILE A 252 -9.05 -19.64 -10.95
CA ILE A 252 -9.20 -18.46 -11.81
C ILE A 252 -8.08 -18.49 -12.86
N PRO A 253 -8.30 -19.08 -14.04
CA PRO A 253 -7.44 -18.89 -15.19
C PRO A 253 -7.40 -17.44 -15.63
N PHE A 254 -6.23 -17.01 -16.11
CA PHE A 254 -6.01 -15.68 -16.61
C PHE A 254 -4.95 -15.64 -17.71
N GLY A 255 -5.01 -14.58 -18.51
CA GLY A 255 -3.99 -14.21 -19.48
C GLY A 255 -3.88 -12.71 -19.57
N GLU A 256 -2.69 -12.21 -19.86
CA GLU A 256 -2.43 -10.78 -20.07
C GLU A 256 -1.29 -10.63 -21.06
N GLY A 257 -1.42 -9.70 -22.01
CA GLY A 257 -0.38 -9.29 -22.93
C GLY A 257 -0.11 -7.80 -22.77
N ALA A 258 1.13 -7.37 -22.89
CA ALA A 258 1.53 -5.99 -22.75
C ALA A 258 2.59 -5.59 -23.76
N TYR A 259 2.60 -4.30 -24.09
CA TYR A 259 3.56 -3.67 -24.96
C TYR A 259 4.14 -2.42 -24.31
N GLU A 260 5.44 -2.42 -24.08
CA GLU A 260 6.19 -1.23 -23.69
C GLU A 260 6.63 -0.49 -24.95
N MET A 261 6.21 0.77 -25.07
CA MET A 261 6.41 1.56 -26.27
C MET A 261 7.88 1.61 -26.71
N ASN A 262 8.14 1.20 -27.95
CA ASN A 262 9.46 1.17 -28.60
C ASN A 262 10.51 0.27 -27.92
N LYS A 263 10.09 -0.69 -27.07
CA LYS A 263 11.03 -1.58 -26.40
C LYS A 263 10.69 -3.06 -26.54
N ALA A 264 9.61 -3.51 -25.90
CA ALA A 264 9.34 -4.93 -25.77
C ALA A 264 7.85 -5.26 -25.70
N MET A 265 7.53 -6.49 -26.05
CA MET A 265 6.25 -7.14 -25.74
C MET A 265 6.47 -8.20 -24.67
N GLY A 266 5.46 -8.39 -23.83
CA GLY A 266 5.44 -9.44 -22.84
C GLY A 266 4.06 -10.07 -22.74
N ALA A 267 3.99 -11.29 -22.25
CA ALA A 267 2.73 -11.97 -22.00
C ALA A 267 2.83 -12.87 -20.76
N ILE A 268 1.71 -13.03 -20.07
CA ILE A 268 1.54 -14.04 -19.03
C ILE A 268 0.27 -14.85 -19.30
N ALA A 269 0.32 -16.12 -18.93
CA ALA A 269 -0.86 -16.96 -18.81
C ALA A 269 -0.71 -17.86 -17.59
N GLY A 270 -1.79 -18.10 -16.88
CA GLY A 270 -1.72 -18.89 -15.67
C GLY A 270 -3.04 -19.15 -14.98
N ILE A 271 -2.92 -19.69 -13.80
CA ILE A 271 -4.02 -19.93 -12.88
C ILE A 271 -3.69 -19.34 -11.51
N ARG A 272 -4.68 -18.83 -10.83
CA ARG A 272 -4.60 -18.38 -9.43
C ARG A 272 -5.83 -18.81 -8.65
N GLY A 273 -5.72 -18.84 -7.35
CA GLY A 273 -6.85 -19.18 -6.50
C GLY A 273 -6.48 -19.36 -5.04
N ARG A 274 -7.41 -19.98 -4.32
CA ARG A 274 -7.27 -20.33 -2.91
C ARG A 274 -7.63 -21.80 -2.72
N ALA A 275 -6.87 -22.49 -1.89
CA ALA A 275 -7.15 -23.87 -1.48
C ALA A 275 -7.39 -23.90 0.03
N PHE A 276 -8.40 -24.68 0.46
CA PHE A 276 -8.80 -24.87 1.87
C PHE A 276 -9.14 -23.56 2.62
N GLY A 277 -9.46 -22.49 1.89
CA GLY A 277 -9.70 -21.15 2.47
C GLY A 277 -8.45 -20.46 3.06
N LEU A 278 -7.29 -21.12 3.10
CA LEU A 278 -6.09 -20.67 3.80
C LEU A 278 -4.90 -20.43 2.87
N VAL A 279 -4.70 -21.28 1.87
CA VAL A 279 -3.52 -21.24 1.02
C VAL A 279 -3.84 -20.57 -0.31
N SER A 280 -3.29 -19.38 -0.55
CA SER A 280 -3.35 -18.74 -1.87
C SER A 280 -2.28 -19.35 -2.78
N TYR A 281 -2.64 -19.65 -4.01
CA TYR A 281 -1.72 -20.18 -5.01
C TYR A 281 -1.78 -19.40 -6.32
N ARG A 282 -0.64 -19.35 -7.01
CA ARG A 282 -0.51 -18.80 -8.35
C ARG A 282 0.55 -19.57 -9.12
N ALA A 283 0.21 -20.07 -10.31
CA ALA A 283 1.11 -20.70 -11.24
C ALA A 283 0.96 -20.00 -12.59
N GLN A 284 2.06 -19.53 -13.16
CA GLN A 284 2.03 -18.76 -14.41
C GLN A 284 3.28 -19.00 -15.24
N PHE A 285 3.10 -18.89 -16.54
CA PHE A 285 4.17 -18.78 -17.52
C PHE A 285 4.31 -17.32 -17.94
N ARG A 286 5.54 -16.82 -18.06
CA ARG A 286 5.87 -15.47 -18.54
C ARG A 286 6.78 -15.58 -19.76
N TYR A 287 6.46 -14.78 -20.77
CA TYR A 287 7.26 -14.62 -21.99
C TYR A 287 7.68 -13.17 -22.11
#